data_1a822659707effa6e5af25a0d456ab0d
#
_entry.id   1a822659707effa6e5af25a0d456ab0d
#
_cell.length_a   1.000
_cell.length_b   1.000
_cell.length_c   1.000
_cell.angle_alpha   90.00
_cell.angle_beta   90.00
_cell.angle_gamma   90.00
#
_symmetry.space_group_name_H-M   'P 1'
#
loop_
_entity.id
_entity.type
_entity.pdbx_description
1 polymer ?
#
loop_
_entity_poly.entity_id
_entity_poly.type
_entity_poly.pdbx_seq_one_letter_code
_entity_poly.pdbx_strand_id
1 'polypeptide(L)'
;MEPQDDRLARRMAEIREQERELDRKDAARNAEAADLGTSVVRRREGHPIRSFLFLAGVLALAASLLGVAVTMSRLAGKDMADAQREGQATVGRCVEHGPISNRGFGYWEACEVDITWDDGQLEAVTARAIFDSSDTGKTVRVGDLGRDRTTRVLARADAEARPWLLWIGYGIGALALLPGLVGVLLLREVLRFRRRR
;
A
#
# COMPACT_ATOMS: atom_id res chain seq x y z
N MET A 1 18.86 -29.18 -78.27
CA MET A 1 18.41 -27.84 -77.80
C MET A 1 17.03 -28.05 -77.17
N GLU A 2 16.95 -28.15 -75.83
CA GLU A 2 15.62 -28.23 -75.16
C GLU A 2 14.88 -26.92 -75.40
N PRO A 3 13.66 -26.91 -75.75
CA PRO A 3 12.88 -25.72 -75.96
C PRO A 3 12.82 -24.90 -74.62
N GLN A 4 12.97 -23.62 -74.70
CA GLN A 4 12.98 -22.71 -73.59
C GLN A 4 11.72 -22.81 -72.70
N ASP A 5 10.64 -23.21 -73.29
CA ASP A 5 9.32 -23.38 -72.64
C ASP A 5 9.32 -24.57 -71.66
N ASP A 6 10.03 -25.67 -71.92
CA ASP A 6 10.10 -26.81 -71.01
C ASP A 6 10.89 -26.50 -69.73
N ARG A 7 11.90 -25.65 -69.83
CA ARG A 7 12.66 -25.18 -68.63
C ARG A 7 11.83 -24.26 -67.75
N LEU A 8 11.03 -23.40 -68.36
CA LEU A 8 10.13 -22.52 -67.65
C LEU A 8 9.03 -23.32 -66.94
N ALA A 9 8.44 -24.30 -67.62
CA ALA A 9 7.42 -25.17 -67.07
C ALA A 9 7.93 -25.96 -65.83
N ARG A 10 9.14 -26.50 -65.90
CA ARG A 10 9.77 -27.17 -64.74
C ARG A 10 10.03 -26.24 -63.56
N ARG A 11 10.56 -25.04 -63.80
CA ARG A 11 10.76 -24.04 -62.74
C ARG A 11 9.43 -23.62 -62.11
N MET A 12 8.39 -23.42 -62.89
CA MET A 12 7.07 -23.07 -62.35
C MET A 12 6.45 -24.21 -61.52
N ALA A 13 6.74 -25.47 -61.89
CA ALA A 13 6.31 -26.62 -61.11
C ALA A 13 7.07 -26.67 -59.73
N GLU A 14 8.38 -26.46 -59.74
CA GLU A 14 9.19 -26.39 -58.49
C GLU A 14 8.73 -25.26 -57.56
N ILE A 15 8.48 -24.08 -58.10
CA ILE A 15 7.99 -22.94 -57.31
C ILE A 15 6.63 -23.28 -56.67
N ARG A 16 5.69 -23.84 -57.37
CA ARG A 16 4.38 -24.25 -56.83
C ARG A 16 4.49 -25.33 -55.77
N GLU A 17 5.48 -26.21 -55.90
CA GLU A 17 5.72 -27.25 -54.88
C GLU A 17 6.31 -26.64 -53.60
N GLN A 18 7.23 -25.69 -53.73
CA GLN A 18 7.76 -24.92 -52.59
C GLN A 18 6.69 -24.08 -51.90
N GLU A 19 5.83 -23.40 -52.64
CA GLU A 19 4.69 -22.67 -52.09
C GLU A 19 3.76 -23.57 -51.29
N ARG A 20 3.41 -24.75 -51.82
CA ARG A 20 2.59 -25.73 -51.10
C ARG A 20 3.24 -26.26 -49.84
N GLU A 21 4.56 -26.38 -49.81
CA GLU A 21 5.31 -26.83 -48.63
C GLU A 21 5.35 -25.74 -47.56
N LEU A 22 5.52 -24.47 -47.96
CA LEU A 22 5.45 -23.31 -47.07
C LEU A 22 4.05 -23.16 -46.45
N ASP A 23 3.00 -23.25 -47.26
CA ASP A 23 1.60 -23.18 -46.79
C ASP A 23 1.31 -24.29 -45.75
N ARG A 24 1.84 -25.51 -45.97
CA ARG A 24 1.71 -26.63 -45.02
C ARG A 24 2.43 -26.33 -43.70
N LYS A 25 3.64 -25.76 -43.78
CA LYS A 25 4.42 -25.39 -42.57
C LYS A 25 3.74 -24.29 -41.79
N ASP A 26 3.18 -23.30 -42.46
CA ASP A 26 2.46 -22.20 -41.81
C ASP A 26 1.12 -22.67 -41.22
N ALA A 27 0.40 -23.58 -41.92
CA ALA A 27 -0.79 -24.19 -41.35
C ALA A 27 -0.48 -25.02 -40.10
N ALA A 28 0.62 -25.79 -40.11
CA ALA A 28 1.06 -26.56 -38.96
C ALA A 28 1.45 -25.64 -37.76
N ARG A 29 2.19 -24.56 -38.03
CA ARG A 29 2.52 -23.56 -37.00
C ARG A 29 1.29 -22.89 -36.44
N ASN A 30 0.34 -22.53 -37.27
CA ASN A 30 -0.91 -21.90 -36.84
C ASN A 30 -1.79 -22.86 -36.03
N ALA A 31 -1.79 -24.15 -36.36
CA ALA A 31 -2.48 -25.19 -35.60
C ALA A 31 -1.82 -25.39 -34.21
N GLU A 32 -0.48 -25.43 -34.16
CA GLU A 32 0.27 -25.54 -32.91
C GLU A 32 0.09 -24.27 -32.02
N ALA A 33 0.11 -23.09 -32.62
CA ALA A 33 -0.17 -21.83 -31.92
C ALA A 33 -1.63 -21.77 -31.41
N ALA A 34 -2.58 -22.30 -32.17
CA ALA A 34 -3.97 -22.39 -31.73
C ALA A 34 -4.14 -23.38 -30.58
N ASP A 35 -3.44 -24.50 -30.59
CA ASP A 35 -3.47 -25.50 -29.53
C ASP A 35 -2.81 -24.96 -28.24
N LEU A 36 -1.66 -24.27 -28.35
CA LEU A 36 -1.03 -23.56 -27.27
C LEU A 36 -1.92 -22.43 -26.74
N GLY A 37 -2.56 -21.67 -27.60
CA GLY A 37 -3.52 -20.63 -27.24
C GLY A 37 -4.75 -21.18 -26.52
N THR A 38 -5.25 -22.34 -26.95
CA THR A 38 -6.40 -23.00 -26.34
C THR A 38 -6.06 -23.63 -25.00
N SER A 39 -4.83 -24.11 -24.83
CA SER A 39 -4.35 -24.66 -23.55
C SER A 39 -4.16 -23.58 -22.49
N VAL A 40 -3.73 -22.38 -22.88
CA VAL A 40 -3.59 -21.22 -21.97
C VAL A 40 -4.96 -20.61 -21.60
N VAL A 41 -5.96 -20.71 -22.47
CA VAL A 41 -7.32 -20.19 -22.25
C VAL A 41 -8.28 -21.29 -21.78
N ARG A 42 -7.81 -22.42 -21.25
CA ARG A 42 -8.65 -23.23 -20.39
C ARG A 42 -8.89 -22.44 -19.11
N ARG A 43 -9.77 -21.44 -19.23
CA ARG A 43 -10.33 -20.64 -18.16
C ARG A 43 -10.84 -21.64 -17.12
N ARG A 44 -9.99 -21.92 -16.12
CA ARG A 44 -10.42 -22.58 -14.90
C ARG A 44 -11.66 -21.81 -14.48
N GLU A 45 -12.82 -22.39 -14.54
CA GLU A 45 -14.04 -21.88 -13.92
C GLU A 45 -13.72 -21.76 -12.43
N GLY A 46 -13.01 -20.69 -12.09
CA GLY A 46 -12.62 -20.41 -10.72
C GLY A 46 -13.91 -20.13 -9.99
N HIS A 47 -14.23 -20.93 -9.00
CA HIS A 47 -15.33 -20.67 -8.09
C HIS A 47 -15.26 -19.19 -7.69
N PRO A 48 -16.30 -18.38 -7.94
CA PRO A 48 -16.29 -16.95 -7.67
C PRO A 48 -15.93 -16.65 -6.21
N ILE A 49 -16.23 -17.58 -5.31
CA ILE A 49 -15.88 -17.54 -3.91
C ILE A 49 -14.35 -17.54 -3.68
N ARG A 50 -13.59 -18.38 -4.42
CA ARG A 50 -12.12 -18.41 -4.27
C ARG A 50 -11.48 -17.10 -4.72
N SER A 51 -11.95 -16.52 -5.83
CA SER A 51 -11.46 -15.22 -6.30
C SER A 51 -11.80 -14.10 -5.32
N PHE A 52 -13.00 -14.14 -4.72
CA PHE A 52 -13.41 -13.18 -3.71
C PHE A 52 -12.56 -13.32 -2.43
N LEU A 53 -12.34 -14.53 -1.93
CA LEU A 53 -11.50 -14.79 -0.75
C LEU A 53 -10.06 -14.35 -1.00
N PHE A 54 -9.52 -14.60 -2.19
CA PHE A 54 -8.18 -14.15 -2.56
C PHE A 54 -8.08 -12.61 -2.54
N LEU A 55 -9.04 -11.93 -3.18
CA LEU A 55 -9.10 -10.47 -3.17
C LEU A 55 -9.22 -9.91 -1.75
N ALA A 56 -10.11 -10.47 -0.93
CA ALA A 56 -10.27 -10.08 0.47
C ALA A 56 -8.97 -10.28 1.27
N GLY A 57 -8.27 -11.40 1.07
CA GLY A 57 -6.98 -11.67 1.69
C GLY A 57 -5.89 -10.67 1.30
N VAL A 58 -5.80 -10.32 0.01
CA VAL A 58 -4.84 -9.31 -0.49
C VAL A 58 -5.13 -7.93 0.10
N LEU A 59 -6.39 -7.53 0.17
CA LEU A 59 -6.79 -6.24 0.76
C LEU A 59 -6.56 -6.21 2.27
N ALA A 60 -6.85 -7.30 2.98
CA ALA A 60 -6.58 -7.44 4.42
C ALA A 60 -5.07 -7.34 4.70
N LEU A 61 -4.23 -8.00 3.89
CA LEU A 61 -2.78 -7.91 4.00
C LEU A 61 -2.29 -6.46 3.79
N ALA A 62 -2.76 -5.78 2.75
CA ALA A 62 -2.40 -4.39 2.48
C ALA A 62 -2.80 -3.47 3.65
N ALA A 63 -4.03 -3.63 4.18
CA ALA A 63 -4.52 -2.86 5.31
C ALA A 63 -3.72 -3.13 6.59
N SER A 64 -3.34 -4.39 6.84
CA SER A 64 -2.52 -4.77 7.99
C SER A 64 -1.12 -4.14 7.91
N LEU A 65 -0.47 -4.19 6.75
CA LEU A 65 0.84 -3.57 6.54
C LEU A 65 0.78 -2.04 6.74
N LEU A 66 -0.26 -1.39 6.21
CA LEU A 66 -0.48 0.05 6.43
C LEU A 66 -0.70 0.36 7.91
N GLY A 67 -1.49 -0.45 8.61
CA GLY A 67 -1.71 -0.31 10.05
C GLY A 67 -0.41 -0.41 10.84
N VAL A 68 0.47 -1.37 10.50
CA VAL A 68 1.80 -1.50 11.12
C VAL A 68 2.66 -0.26 10.81
N ALA A 69 2.69 0.21 9.56
CA ALA A 69 3.46 1.39 9.18
C ALA A 69 3.04 2.64 9.98
N VAL A 70 1.73 2.87 10.15
CA VAL A 70 1.20 3.97 10.98
C VAL A 70 1.57 3.78 12.44
N THR A 71 1.53 2.56 12.97
CA THR A 71 1.95 2.27 14.35
C THR A 71 3.43 2.59 14.56
N MET A 72 4.31 2.20 13.61
CA MET A 72 5.75 2.50 13.68
C MET A 72 6.01 4.01 13.65
N SER A 73 5.30 4.76 12.80
CA SER A 73 5.43 6.21 12.74
C SER A 73 4.99 6.90 14.04
N ARG A 74 4.00 6.35 14.73
CA ARG A 74 3.56 6.84 16.04
C ARG A 74 4.60 6.56 17.12
N LEU A 75 5.18 5.35 17.14
CA LEU A 75 6.19 4.93 18.14
C LEU A 75 7.54 5.60 17.92
N ALA A 76 7.79 6.19 16.77
CA ALA A 76 9.03 6.92 16.49
C ALA A 76 9.22 8.13 17.41
N GLY A 77 8.12 8.64 18.00
CA GLY A 77 8.16 9.84 18.83
C GLY A 77 8.41 11.11 18.00
N LYS A 78 8.60 12.22 18.73
CA LYS A 78 8.95 13.52 18.16
C LYS A 78 10.14 14.06 18.93
N ASP A 79 11.07 14.70 18.22
CA ASP A 79 12.24 15.29 18.85
C ASP A 79 11.88 16.65 19.46
N MET A 80 12.30 16.86 20.72
CA MET A 80 12.17 18.13 21.40
C MET A 80 13.08 19.21 20.77
N ALA A 81 14.19 18.81 20.14
CA ALA A 81 15.10 19.74 19.47
C ALA A 81 14.45 20.51 18.30
N ASP A 82 13.36 19.97 17.72
CA ASP A 82 12.60 20.61 16.65
C ASP A 82 11.52 21.58 17.19
N ALA A 83 11.43 21.77 18.51
CA ALA A 83 10.39 22.58 19.11
C ALA A 83 10.58 24.08 18.83
N GLN A 84 9.52 24.74 18.41
CA GLN A 84 9.50 26.20 18.18
C GLN A 84 9.41 27.00 19.49
N ARG A 85 8.79 26.41 20.52
CA ARG A 85 8.69 26.94 21.87
C ARG A 85 8.54 25.82 22.87
N GLU A 86 8.90 26.08 24.12
CA GLU A 86 8.81 25.09 25.18
C GLU A 86 7.85 25.56 26.27
N GLY A 87 7.43 24.61 27.11
CA GLY A 87 6.54 24.90 28.23
C GLY A 87 6.38 23.69 29.15
N GLN A 88 5.51 23.85 30.13
CA GLN A 88 5.16 22.82 31.10
C GLN A 88 3.70 22.43 30.90
N ALA A 89 3.45 21.14 30.68
CA ALA A 89 2.15 20.56 30.48
C ALA A 89 1.68 19.82 31.74
N THR A 90 0.55 20.20 32.29
CA THR A 90 -0.11 19.47 33.38
C THR A 90 -1.17 18.55 32.76
N VAL A 91 -1.02 17.25 32.99
CA VAL A 91 -1.88 16.23 32.39
C VAL A 91 -3.15 16.05 33.21
N GLY A 92 -4.29 16.28 32.58
CA GLY A 92 -5.62 16.11 33.18
C GLY A 92 -6.21 14.73 32.91
N ARG A 93 -7.49 14.70 32.50
CA ARG A 93 -8.22 13.46 32.24
C ARG A 93 -7.76 12.83 30.92
N CYS A 94 -7.51 11.52 30.94
CA CYS A 94 -7.20 10.72 29.78
C CYS A 94 -8.36 9.78 29.39
N VAL A 95 -8.54 9.57 28.09
CA VAL A 95 -9.53 8.63 27.52
C VAL A 95 -8.79 7.66 26.60
N GLU A 96 -8.89 6.36 26.90
CA GLU A 96 -8.27 5.30 26.10
C GLU A 96 -9.02 5.04 24.80
N HIS A 97 -8.29 4.82 23.73
CA HIS A 97 -8.76 4.46 22.39
C HIS A 97 -7.98 3.25 21.86
N GLY A 98 -8.63 2.38 21.13
CA GLY A 98 -8.01 1.21 20.50
C GLY A 98 -8.99 0.04 20.40
N PRO A 99 -8.52 -1.18 20.07
CA PRO A 99 -7.16 -1.56 19.63
C PRO A 99 -6.87 -1.28 18.15
N ILE A 100 -7.89 -0.91 17.36
CA ILE A 100 -7.76 -0.59 15.92
C ILE A 100 -8.34 0.79 15.68
N SER A 101 -7.54 1.70 15.12
CA SER A 101 -7.95 3.06 14.84
C SER A 101 -7.23 3.61 13.60
N ASN A 102 -7.56 4.83 13.19
CA ASN A 102 -6.84 5.57 12.16
C ASN A 102 -5.38 5.93 12.54
N ARG A 103 -4.97 5.62 13.79
CA ARG A 103 -3.61 5.76 14.30
C ARG A 103 -2.83 4.44 14.32
N GLY A 104 -3.31 3.41 13.61
CA GLY A 104 -2.72 2.08 13.53
C GLY A 104 -3.26 1.12 14.59
N PHE A 105 -2.42 0.16 14.97
CA PHE A 105 -2.74 -0.88 15.94
C PHE A 105 -2.28 -0.50 17.35
N GLY A 106 -2.96 -1.07 18.34
CA GLY A 106 -2.69 -0.89 19.75
C GLY A 106 -3.55 0.19 20.40
N TYR A 107 -3.40 0.30 21.72
CA TYR A 107 -4.10 1.29 22.52
C TYR A 107 -3.33 2.61 22.54
N TRP A 108 -4.04 3.71 22.64
CA TRP A 108 -3.49 5.03 22.84
C TRP A 108 -4.50 5.91 23.57
N GLU A 109 -4.04 6.92 24.25
CA GLU A 109 -4.88 7.78 25.04
C GLU A 109 -4.92 9.21 24.47
N ALA A 110 -6.09 9.84 24.65
CA ALA A 110 -6.28 11.26 24.42
C ALA A 110 -6.42 11.93 25.79
N CYS A 111 -5.50 12.80 26.14
CA CYS A 111 -5.47 13.48 27.44
C CYS A 111 -5.77 14.97 27.26
N GLU A 112 -6.60 15.51 28.14
CA GLU A 112 -6.76 16.97 28.31
C GLU A 112 -5.50 17.49 29.03
N VAL A 113 -4.88 18.53 28.49
CA VAL A 113 -3.60 19.03 28.99
C VAL A 113 -3.63 20.54 29.04
N ASP A 114 -3.30 21.08 30.21
CA ASP A 114 -3.10 22.51 30.40
C ASP A 114 -1.62 22.83 30.29
N ILE A 115 -1.25 23.64 29.31
CA ILE A 115 0.14 24.01 29.02
C ILE A 115 0.38 25.43 29.42
N THR A 116 1.41 25.61 30.24
CA THR A 116 2.00 26.93 30.56
C THR A 116 3.28 27.06 29.73
N TRP A 117 3.24 27.89 28.70
CA TRP A 117 4.38 28.15 27.85
C TRP A 117 5.40 29.06 28.57
N ASP A 118 6.68 28.95 28.21
CA ASP A 118 7.75 29.76 28.80
C ASP A 118 7.56 31.27 28.51
N ASP A 119 6.74 31.65 27.52
CA ASP A 119 6.31 33.01 27.23
C ASP A 119 5.16 33.51 28.15
N GLY A 120 4.71 32.68 29.10
CA GLY A 120 3.62 32.96 30.05
C GLY A 120 2.23 32.72 29.49
N GLN A 121 2.07 32.27 28.23
CA GLN A 121 0.76 31.93 27.68
C GLN A 121 0.24 30.63 28.28
N LEU A 122 -1.05 30.61 28.59
CA LEU A 122 -1.78 29.41 29.03
C LEU A 122 -2.62 28.88 27.87
N GLU A 123 -2.53 27.58 27.62
CA GLU A 123 -3.30 26.92 26.53
C GLU A 123 -3.79 25.55 26.99
N ALA A 124 -5.12 25.31 26.89
CA ALA A 124 -5.71 24.00 27.11
C ALA A 124 -5.85 23.27 25.76
N VAL A 125 -5.28 22.08 25.67
CA VAL A 125 -5.28 21.27 24.43
C VAL A 125 -5.59 19.81 24.72
N THR A 126 -6.08 19.10 23.73
CA THR A 126 -6.19 17.63 23.78
C THR A 126 -4.95 17.02 23.11
N ALA A 127 -4.05 16.50 23.91
CA ALA A 127 -2.88 15.76 23.44
C ALA A 127 -3.26 14.30 23.14
N ARG A 128 -2.84 13.78 21.97
CA ARG A 128 -3.22 12.45 21.50
C ARG A 128 -1.99 11.56 21.34
N ALA A 129 -1.98 10.44 22.06
CA ALA A 129 -0.91 9.42 22.03
C ALA A 129 0.49 9.97 22.43
N ILE A 130 0.52 10.97 23.31
CA ILE A 130 1.73 11.60 23.86
C ILE A 130 1.80 11.33 25.36
N PHE A 131 0.67 11.40 26.04
CA PHE A 131 0.50 11.14 27.46
C PHE A 131 -0.44 9.95 27.65
N ASP A 132 -0.36 9.34 28.81
CA ASP A 132 -1.23 8.27 29.25
C ASP A 132 -1.82 8.52 30.64
N SER A 133 -2.70 7.66 31.08
CA SER A 133 -3.37 7.76 32.39
C SER A 133 -2.41 7.74 33.57
N SER A 134 -1.21 7.18 33.41
CA SER A 134 -0.16 7.20 34.44
C SER A 134 0.48 8.58 34.64
N ASP A 135 0.33 9.46 33.63
CA ASP A 135 0.80 10.84 33.68
C ASP A 135 -0.20 11.82 34.35
N THR A 136 -1.42 11.36 34.64
CA THR A 136 -2.47 12.21 35.21
C THR A 136 -2.00 12.91 36.49
N GLY A 137 -2.16 14.22 36.52
CA GLY A 137 -1.73 15.08 37.63
C GLY A 137 -0.22 15.39 37.66
N LYS A 138 0.55 14.86 36.70
CA LYS A 138 1.98 15.18 36.57
C LYS A 138 2.18 16.41 35.71
N THR A 139 3.27 17.14 35.99
CA THR A 139 3.75 18.20 35.12
C THR A 139 4.94 17.70 34.32
N VAL A 140 4.87 17.78 33.00
CA VAL A 140 5.89 17.29 32.09
C VAL A 140 6.34 18.42 31.16
N ARG A 141 7.65 18.53 30.91
CA ARG A 141 8.19 19.51 29.97
C ARG A 141 7.86 19.10 28.55
N VAL A 142 7.33 20.02 27.77
CA VAL A 142 6.86 19.78 26.37
C VAL A 142 7.36 20.87 25.45
N GLY A 143 7.54 20.49 24.19
CA GLY A 143 7.85 21.39 23.08
C GLY A 143 6.71 21.43 22.05
N ASP A 144 6.43 22.60 21.53
CA ASP A 144 5.49 22.83 20.44
C ASP A 144 6.18 22.65 19.08
N LEU A 145 5.77 21.67 18.32
CA LEU A 145 6.24 21.42 16.95
C LEU A 145 5.32 22.05 15.88
N GLY A 146 4.37 22.89 16.32
CA GLY A 146 3.40 23.52 15.43
C GLY A 146 2.07 22.78 15.36
N ARG A 147 1.29 23.05 14.30
CA ARG A 147 -0.03 22.47 14.11
C ARG A 147 -0.06 21.57 12.88
N ASP A 148 -0.58 20.37 13.07
CA ASP A 148 -1.01 19.50 11.95
C ASP A 148 -2.54 19.60 11.83
N ARG A 149 -2.99 20.32 10.77
CA ARG A 149 -4.41 20.68 10.55
C ARG A 149 -5.00 21.43 11.74
N THR A 150 -5.77 20.73 12.59
CA THR A 150 -6.45 21.31 13.76
C THR A 150 -5.85 20.85 15.09
N THR A 151 -4.88 19.94 15.06
CA THR A 151 -4.29 19.36 16.28
C THR A 151 -2.89 19.92 16.48
N ARG A 152 -2.60 20.38 17.71
CA ARG A 152 -1.24 20.77 18.08
C ARG A 152 -0.36 19.53 18.19
N VAL A 153 0.85 19.62 17.65
CA VAL A 153 1.85 18.56 17.71
C VAL A 153 2.83 18.91 18.83
N LEU A 154 2.91 18.04 19.81
CA LEU A 154 3.78 18.23 20.97
C LEU A 154 4.89 17.17 20.98
N ALA A 155 6.05 17.53 21.53
CA ALA A 155 7.11 16.61 21.89
C ALA A 155 7.25 16.60 23.42
N ARG A 156 7.63 15.45 24.00
CA ARG A 156 7.96 15.34 25.45
C ARG A 156 9.47 15.39 25.60
N ALA A 157 9.95 16.09 26.64
CA ALA A 157 11.38 16.17 26.92
C ALA A 157 11.96 14.84 27.43
N ASP A 158 11.14 14.03 28.09
CA ASP A 158 11.54 12.73 28.67
C ASP A 158 11.36 11.56 27.69
N ALA A 159 10.78 11.81 26.50
CA ALA A 159 10.60 10.79 25.47
C ALA A 159 11.76 10.81 24.47
N GLU A 160 12.43 9.68 24.34
CA GLU A 160 13.51 9.51 23.36
C GLU A 160 12.94 9.36 21.96
N ALA A 161 13.27 10.29 21.07
CA ALA A 161 12.90 10.17 19.65
C ALA A 161 13.68 9.04 18.99
N ARG A 162 12.98 8.19 18.22
CA ARG A 162 13.55 7.03 17.52
C ARG A 162 13.33 7.14 16.01
N PRO A 163 14.05 8.03 15.32
CA PRO A 163 13.80 8.34 13.91
C PRO A 163 13.96 7.13 12.98
N TRP A 164 14.73 6.12 13.37
CA TRP A 164 14.89 4.88 12.60
C TRP A 164 13.57 4.11 12.44
N LEU A 165 12.63 4.22 13.39
CA LEU A 165 11.30 3.62 13.27
C LEU A 165 10.48 4.23 12.14
N LEU A 166 10.69 5.51 11.82
CA LEU A 166 10.06 6.15 10.65
C LEU A 166 10.50 5.49 9.34
N TRP A 167 11.80 5.22 9.20
CA TRP A 167 12.33 4.57 8.01
C TRP A 167 11.78 3.17 7.82
N ILE A 168 11.66 2.40 8.90
CA ILE A 168 10.99 1.09 8.88
C ILE A 168 9.52 1.26 8.50
N GLY A 169 8.83 2.22 9.10
CA GLY A 169 7.44 2.52 8.77
C GLY A 169 7.24 2.86 7.29
N TYR A 170 8.11 3.69 6.70
CA TYR A 170 8.08 4.00 5.27
C TYR A 170 8.37 2.78 4.39
N GLY A 171 9.33 1.94 4.78
CA GLY A 171 9.64 0.68 4.08
C GLY A 171 8.44 -0.27 4.05
N ILE A 172 7.78 -0.48 5.20
CA ILE A 172 6.58 -1.30 5.31
C ILE A 172 5.41 -0.67 4.52
N GLY A 173 5.25 0.66 4.61
CA GLY A 173 4.24 1.38 3.85
C GLY A 173 4.43 1.24 2.34
N ALA A 174 5.65 1.36 1.85
CA ALA A 174 5.98 1.13 0.45
C ALA A 174 5.69 -0.32 0.02
N LEU A 175 6.04 -1.30 0.88
CA LEU A 175 5.72 -2.71 0.63
C LEU A 175 4.21 -2.96 0.56
N ALA A 176 3.40 -2.24 1.34
CA ALA A 176 1.95 -2.34 1.32
C ALA A 176 1.31 -1.87 0.00
N LEU A 177 2.00 -1.00 -0.77
CA LEU A 177 1.52 -0.52 -2.07
C LEU A 177 1.44 -1.67 -3.10
N LEU A 178 2.31 -2.67 -3.03
CA LEU A 178 2.30 -3.81 -3.97
C LEU A 178 0.98 -4.60 -3.89
N PRO A 179 0.59 -5.18 -2.74
CA PRO A 179 -0.68 -5.88 -2.64
C PRO A 179 -1.88 -4.94 -2.82
N GLY A 180 -1.77 -3.67 -2.42
CA GLY A 180 -2.80 -2.66 -2.66
C GLY A 180 -3.06 -2.43 -4.16
N LEU A 181 -2.01 -2.28 -4.95
CA LEU A 181 -2.10 -2.13 -6.41
C LEU A 181 -2.73 -3.36 -7.07
N VAL A 182 -2.26 -4.57 -6.70
CA VAL A 182 -2.83 -5.83 -7.18
C VAL A 182 -4.32 -5.91 -6.83
N GLY A 183 -4.70 -5.58 -5.60
CA GLY A 183 -6.09 -5.55 -5.15
C GLY A 183 -6.97 -4.60 -5.98
N VAL A 184 -6.48 -3.39 -6.27
CA VAL A 184 -7.19 -2.39 -7.11
C VAL A 184 -7.34 -2.89 -8.55
N LEU A 185 -6.31 -3.50 -9.14
CA LEU A 185 -6.36 -4.04 -10.50
C LEU A 185 -7.38 -5.18 -10.60
N LEU A 186 -7.36 -6.12 -9.65
CA LEU A 186 -8.33 -7.21 -9.58
C LEU A 186 -9.77 -6.71 -9.37
N LEU A 187 -9.95 -5.72 -8.51
CA LEU A 187 -11.25 -5.10 -8.28
C LEU A 187 -11.79 -4.43 -9.56
N ARG A 188 -10.94 -3.70 -10.29
CA ARG A 188 -11.30 -3.09 -11.58
C ARG A 188 -11.73 -4.14 -12.60
N GLU A 189 -11.03 -5.26 -12.66
CA GLU A 189 -11.37 -6.37 -13.56
C GLU A 189 -12.76 -6.95 -13.22
N VAL A 190 -13.01 -7.26 -11.95
CA VAL A 190 -14.31 -7.75 -11.46
C VAL A 190 -15.45 -6.78 -11.77
N LEU A 191 -15.25 -5.48 -11.56
CA LEU A 191 -16.26 -4.45 -11.85
C LEU A 191 -16.51 -4.30 -13.35
N ARG A 192 -15.48 -4.42 -14.19
CA ARG A 192 -15.64 -4.43 -15.68
C ARG A 192 -16.51 -5.59 -16.15
N PHE A 193 -16.29 -6.80 -15.62
CA PHE A 193 -17.12 -7.97 -15.96
C PHE A 193 -18.57 -7.80 -15.53
N ARG A 194 -18.82 -7.18 -14.38
CA ARG A 194 -20.18 -6.94 -13.88
C ARG A 194 -20.96 -5.91 -14.71
N ARG A 195 -20.28 -4.93 -15.31
CA ARG A 195 -20.92 -3.93 -16.21
C ARG A 195 -21.22 -4.46 -17.62
N ARG A 196 -20.65 -5.59 -18.00
CA ARG A 196 -20.86 -6.19 -19.33
C ARG A 196 -21.96 -7.28 -19.35
N ARG A 197 -22.50 -7.60 -18.19
CA ARG A 197 -23.71 -8.45 -18.03
C ARG A 197 -24.94 -7.58 -17.80
#